data_2fd47c4e4a0f72bc11f511fb84d9a5f6
#
_entry.id   2fd47c4e4a0f72bc11f511fb84d9a5f6
#
_cell.length_a   1.000
_cell.length_b   1.000
_cell.length_c   1.000
_cell.angle_alpha   90.00
_cell.angle_beta   90.00
_cell.angle_gamma   90.00
#
_symmetry.space_group_name_H-M   'P 1'
#
loop_
_entity.id
_entity.type
_entity.pdbx_description
1 polymer ?
#
loop_
_entity_poly.entity_id
_entity_poly.type
_entity_poly.pdbx_seq_one_letter_code
_entity_poly.pdbx_strand_id
1 'polypeptide(L)'
;MRIDRIELHHLELPYVHPFETSFSRETKREFIVLSVSADGVTGWGECVAGSGPWYSYETVGTAWEILEKHLIPLVLFENIDKAQDIEERFRRVRGHPMARAC
;
A
#
# COMPACT_ATOMS: atom_id res chain seq x y z
N MET A 1 12.41 -13.26 -10.94
CA MET A 1 12.97 -11.91 -10.84
C MET A 1 13.21 -11.57 -9.38
N ARG A 2 14.38 -11.05 -9.08
CA ARG A 2 14.68 -10.61 -7.73
C ARG A 2 14.23 -9.16 -7.55
N ILE A 3 13.47 -8.89 -6.51
CA ILE A 3 13.06 -7.53 -6.17
C ILE A 3 14.26 -6.84 -5.51
N ASP A 4 14.76 -5.79 -6.12
CA ASP A 4 15.97 -5.11 -5.65
C ASP A 4 15.69 -3.74 -5.04
N ARG A 5 14.52 -3.14 -5.27
CA ARG A 5 14.17 -1.84 -4.73
C ARG A 5 12.66 -1.69 -4.59
N ILE A 6 12.24 -1.16 -3.46
CA ILE A 6 10.84 -0.77 -3.22
C ILE A 6 10.86 0.64 -2.63
N GLU A 7 10.08 1.54 -3.23
CA GLU A 7 9.91 2.90 -2.73
C GLU A 7 8.46 3.13 -2.33
N LEU A 8 8.27 3.77 -1.18
CA LEU A 8 6.96 4.22 -0.71
C LEU A 8 6.89 5.73 -0.77
N HIS A 9 5.78 6.25 -1.29
CA HIS A 9 5.51 7.68 -1.34
C HIS A 9 4.15 7.96 -0.71
N HIS A 10 4.12 8.84 0.28
CA HIS A 10 2.88 9.34 0.87
C HIS A 10 2.48 10.60 0.11
N LEU A 11 1.35 10.57 -0.55
CA LEU A 11 0.86 11.65 -1.38
C LEU A 11 -0.47 12.18 -0.87
N GLU A 12 -0.73 13.44 -1.19
CA GLU A 12 -1.93 14.14 -0.79
C GLU A 12 -2.43 14.98 -1.97
N LEU A 13 -3.70 14.78 -2.35
CA LEU A 13 -4.34 15.52 -3.42
C LEU A 13 -5.60 16.19 -2.89
N PRO A 14 -5.78 17.52 -3.11
CA PRO A 14 -7.03 18.17 -2.77
C PRO A 14 -8.13 17.72 -3.74
N TYR A 15 -9.36 17.57 -3.22
CA TYR A 15 -10.51 17.35 -4.07
C TYR A 15 -10.96 18.67 -4.69
N VAL A 16 -11.40 18.63 -5.95
CA VAL A 16 -12.06 19.78 -6.58
C VAL A 16 -13.37 20.08 -5.85
N HIS A 17 -14.11 19.03 -5.50
CA HIS A 17 -15.29 19.11 -4.64
C HIS A 17 -15.07 18.21 -3.43
N PRO A 18 -15.47 18.65 -2.22
CA PRO A 18 -15.35 17.81 -1.04
C PRO A 18 -16.07 16.47 -1.22
N PHE A 19 -15.44 15.40 -0.75
CA PHE A 19 -16.05 14.08 -0.72
C PHE A 19 -16.74 13.88 0.63
N GLU A 20 -18.05 13.66 0.61
CA GLU A 20 -18.83 13.45 1.82
C GLU A 20 -19.38 12.03 1.85
N THR A 21 -19.30 11.42 3.02
CA THR A 21 -19.95 10.15 3.33
C THR A 21 -20.91 10.37 4.50
N SER A 22 -21.65 9.35 4.89
CA SER A 22 -22.47 9.41 6.10
C SER A 22 -21.64 9.57 7.38
N PHE A 23 -20.33 9.39 7.30
CA PHE A 23 -19.42 9.42 8.45
C PHE A 23 -18.52 10.66 8.50
N SER A 24 -18.16 11.23 7.36
CA SER A 24 -17.22 12.33 7.32
C SER A 24 -17.29 13.11 6.02
N ARG A 25 -16.70 14.30 6.05
CA ARG A 25 -16.45 15.12 4.88
C ARG A 25 -14.97 15.23 4.67
N GLU A 26 -14.50 14.88 3.48
CA GLU A 26 -13.08 14.94 3.13
C GLU A 26 -12.85 16.02 2.08
N THR A 27 -11.86 16.88 2.32
CA THR A 27 -11.46 17.94 1.39
C THR A 27 -10.19 17.59 0.62
N LYS A 28 -9.48 16.57 1.05
CA LYS A 28 -8.26 16.09 0.41
C LYS A 28 -8.19 14.56 0.53
N ARG A 29 -7.47 13.95 -0.39
CA ARG A 29 -7.22 12.52 -0.39
C ARG A 29 -5.75 12.27 -0.07
N GLU A 30 -5.52 11.41 0.92
CA GLU A 30 -4.19 10.88 1.20
C GLU A 30 -4.11 9.45 0.69
N PHE A 31 -2.96 9.08 0.13
CA PHE A 31 -2.73 7.73 -0.35
C PHE A 31 -1.24 7.43 -0.45
N ILE A 32 -0.94 6.15 -0.59
CA ILE A 32 0.43 5.68 -0.76
C ILE A 32 0.58 5.18 -2.18
N VAL A 33 1.64 5.63 -2.85
CA VAL A 33 2.08 5.06 -4.12
C VAL A 33 3.37 4.31 -3.84
N LEU A 34 3.47 3.11 -4.35
CA LEU A 34 4.71 2.35 -4.23
C LEU A 34 5.23 1.93 -5.59
N SER A 35 6.54 1.84 -5.68
CA SER A 35 7.22 1.28 -6.83
C SER A 35 8.02 0.07 -6.43
N VAL A 36 8.00 -0.95 -7.28
CA VAL A 36 8.76 -2.18 -7.09
C VAL A 36 9.63 -2.37 -8.32
N SER A 37 10.93 -2.47 -8.10
CA SER A 37 11.90 -2.62 -9.20
C SER A 37 12.58 -3.98 -9.12
N ALA A 38 12.69 -4.63 -10.28
CA ALA A 38 13.38 -5.91 -10.45
C ALA A 38 13.94 -5.99 -11.87
N ASP A 39 15.22 -6.32 -12.00
CA ASP A 39 15.88 -6.50 -13.30
C ASP A 39 15.68 -5.33 -14.27
N GLY A 40 15.73 -4.09 -13.75
CA GLY A 40 15.57 -2.88 -14.56
C GLY A 40 14.13 -2.54 -14.94
N VAL A 41 13.16 -3.32 -14.50
CA VAL A 41 11.72 -3.07 -14.72
C VAL A 41 11.10 -2.55 -13.44
N THR A 42 10.26 -1.53 -13.55
CA THR A 42 9.55 -0.96 -12.40
C THR A 42 8.04 -1.08 -12.58
N GLY A 43 7.39 -1.62 -11.57
CA GLY A 43 5.93 -1.65 -11.47
C GLY A 43 5.45 -0.67 -10.39
N TRP A 44 4.23 -0.20 -10.53
CA TRP A 44 3.63 0.77 -9.62
C TRP A 44 2.34 0.23 -9.02
N GLY A 45 2.13 0.54 -7.76
CA GLY A 45 0.90 0.21 -7.05
C GLY A 45 0.42 1.38 -6.22
N GLU A 46 -0.84 1.34 -5.83
CA GLU A 46 -1.48 2.37 -5.03
C GLU A 46 -2.23 1.74 -3.86
N CYS A 47 -2.04 2.27 -2.66
CA CYS A 47 -2.81 1.91 -1.49
C CYS A 47 -3.79 3.03 -1.19
N VAL A 48 -5.08 2.71 -1.20
CA VAL A 48 -6.18 3.67 -1.11
C VAL A 48 -6.80 3.78 0.28
N ALA A 49 -6.11 3.33 1.31
CA ALA A 49 -6.56 3.53 2.68
C ALA A 49 -6.72 5.03 2.97
N GLY A 50 -7.75 5.40 3.71
CA GLY A 50 -8.04 6.80 4.00
C GLY A 50 -7.13 7.41 5.06
N SER A 51 -7.26 8.71 5.26
CA SER A 51 -6.49 9.43 6.28
C SER A 51 -6.92 9.07 7.71
N GLY A 52 -8.13 8.53 7.89
CA GLY A 52 -8.62 8.09 9.19
C GLY A 52 -9.53 6.87 9.06
N PRO A 53 -9.86 6.22 10.18
CA PRO A 53 -10.61 4.96 10.16
C PRO A 53 -12.12 5.17 10.09
N TRP A 54 -12.56 6.11 9.27
CA TRP A 54 -13.96 6.52 9.19
C TRP A 54 -14.81 5.60 8.32
N TYR A 55 -14.20 5.02 7.29
CA TYR A 55 -14.86 4.11 6.37
C TYR A 55 -14.42 2.66 6.59
N SER A 56 -13.13 2.46 6.85
CA SER A 56 -12.49 1.16 7.05
C SER A 56 -11.55 1.29 8.25
N TYR A 57 -11.20 0.19 8.88
CA TYR A 57 -10.22 0.22 9.96
C TYR A 57 -8.80 0.55 9.48
N GLU A 58 -8.52 0.37 8.18
CA GLU A 58 -7.22 0.71 7.64
C GLU A 58 -7.11 2.20 7.34
N THR A 59 -5.95 2.77 7.65
CA THR A 59 -5.61 4.16 7.37
C THR A 59 -4.28 4.21 6.63
N VAL A 60 -3.94 5.39 6.07
CA VAL A 60 -2.61 5.61 5.47
C VAL A 60 -1.51 5.29 6.48
N GLY A 61 -1.66 5.72 7.73
CA GLY A 61 -0.67 5.45 8.77
C GLY A 61 -0.50 3.97 9.08
N THR A 62 -1.60 3.22 9.25
CA THR A 62 -1.53 1.79 9.50
C THR A 62 -1.00 1.02 8.30
N ALA A 63 -1.42 1.40 7.09
CA ALA A 63 -0.94 0.77 5.86
C ALA A 63 0.56 1.00 5.67
N TRP A 64 1.03 2.22 5.92
CA TRP A 64 2.46 2.53 5.84
C TRP A 64 3.28 1.67 6.79
N GLU A 65 2.85 1.58 8.05
CA GLU A 65 3.54 0.78 9.05
C GLU A 65 3.60 -0.70 8.68
N ILE A 66 2.48 -1.26 8.24
CA ILE A 66 2.41 -2.66 7.84
C ILE A 66 3.28 -2.93 6.61
N LEU A 67 3.25 -2.03 5.62
CA LEU A 67 4.11 -2.16 4.44
C LEU A 67 5.58 -2.09 4.81
N GLU A 68 5.98 -1.06 5.54
CA GLU A 68 7.39 -0.82 5.86
C GLU A 68 7.98 -1.90 6.77
N LYS A 69 7.27 -2.29 7.81
CA LYS A 69 7.81 -3.16 8.86
C LYS A 69 7.54 -4.63 8.66
N HIS A 70 6.47 -4.98 7.96
CA HIS A 70 6.00 -6.36 7.91
C HIS A 70 5.89 -6.94 6.49
N LEU A 71 5.41 -6.19 5.50
CA LEU A 71 5.20 -6.73 4.16
C LEU A 71 6.44 -6.60 3.27
N ILE A 72 7.02 -5.42 3.18
CA ILE A 72 8.20 -5.18 2.34
C ILE A 72 9.37 -6.08 2.73
N PRO A 73 9.70 -6.25 4.02
CA PRO A 73 10.81 -7.15 4.39
C PRO A 73 10.64 -8.59 3.95
N LEU A 74 9.41 -9.03 3.70
CA LEU A 74 9.15 -10.40 3.25
C LEU A 74 9.46 -10.62 1.77
N VAL A 75 9.50 -9.57 0.97
CA VAL A 75 9.67 -9.67 -0.48
C VAL A 75 10.90 -8.96 -1.02
N LEU A 76 11.42 -7.98 -0.29
CA LEU A 76 12.61 -7.23 -0.72
C LEU A 76 13.82 -8.16 -0.78
N PHE A 77 14.55 -8.11 -1.90
CA PHE A 77 15.68 -8.97 -2.22
C PHE A 77 15.34 -10.45 -2.38
N GLU A 78 14.06 -10.77 -2.45
CA GLU A 78 13.61 -12.12 -2.69
C GLU A 78 13.31 -12.35 -4.16
N ASN A 79 13.41 -13.61 -4.59
CA ASN A 79 13.13 -14.01 -5.96
C ASN A 79 11.63 -14.26 -6.10
N ILE A 80 10.97 -13.44 -6.90
CA ILE A 80 9.52 -13.52 -7.12
C ILE A 80 9.27 -13.75 -8.60
N ASP A 81 8.64 -14.87 -8.93
CA ASP A 81 8.35 -15.23 -10.31
C ASP A 81 6.91 -14.92 -10.72
N LYS A 82 5.99 -14.95 -9.75
CA LYS A 82 4.56 -14.69 -9.99
C LYS A 82 3.90 -14.11 -8.76
N ALA A 83 2.72 -13.51 -8.96
CA ALA A 83 1.98 -12.87 -7.87
C ALA A 83 1.64 -13.80 -6.70
N GLN A 84 1.41 -15.08 -6.98
CA GLN A 84 1.14 -16.06 -5.93
C GLN A 84 2.30 -16.22 -4.95
N ASP A 85 3.52 -16.02 -5.39
CA ASP A 85 4.69 -16.09 -4.51
C ASP A 85 4.65 -15.01 -3.45
N ILE A 86 4.13 -13.83 -3.80
CA ILE A 86 3.94 -12.74 -2.85
C ILE A 86 2.87 -13.09 -1.83
N GLU A 87 1.73 -13.63 -2.27
CA GLU A 87 0.67 -14.02 -1.36
C GLU A 87 1.13 -15.08 -0.35
N GLU A 88 1.93 -16.03 -0.78
CA GLU A 88 2.48 -17.05 0.12
C GLU A 88 3.38 -16.43 1.18
N ARG A 89 4.18 -15.44 0.82
CA ARG A 89 5.04 -14.75 1.77
C ARG A 89 4.27 -13.89 2.76
N PHE A 90 3.11 -13.36 2.34
CA PHE A 90 2.26 -12.53 3.19
C PHE A 90 1.33 -13.34 4.11
N ARG A 91 1.31 -14.65 4.00
CA ARG A 91 0.38 -15.51 4.74
C ARG A 91 0.42 -15.31 6.25
N ARG A 92 1.57 -14.95 6.79
CA ARG A 92 1.74 -14.73 8.22
C ARG A 92 1.16 -13.41 8.72
N VAL A 93 0.90 -12.47 7.82
CA VAL A 93 0.33 -11.17 8.17
C VAL A 93 -1.19 -11.28 8.12
N ARG A 94 -1.85 -10.97 9.23
CA ARG A 94 -3.31 -11.06 9.34
C ARG A 94 -3.97 -9.72 9.03
N GLY A 95 -5.10 -9.77 8.32
CA GLY A 95 -5.85 -8.56 8.00
C GLY A 95 -5.13 -7.64 7.03
N HIS A 96 -5.40 -6.35 7.14
CA HIS A 96 -4.79 -5.29 6.34
C HIS A 96 -4.90 -5.52 4.84
N PRO A 97 -6.12 -5.78 4.30
CA PRO A 97 -6.28 -6.11 2.89
C PRO A 97 -5.84 -5.00 1.94
N MET A 98 -6.01 -3.72 2.31
CA MET A 98 -5.59 -2.61 1.46
C MET A 98 -4.07 -2.51 1.36
N ALA A 99 -3.36 -2.67 2.48
CA ALA A 99 -1.91 -2.69 2.49
C ALA A 99 -1.35 -3.87 1.70
N ARG A 100 -2.00 -5.04 1.83
CA ARG A 100 -1.55 -6.25 1.11
C ARG A 100 -1.82 -6.18 -0.38
N ALA A 101 -2.87 -5.48 -0.81
CA ALA A 101 -3.28 -5.42 -2.21
C ALA A 101 -2.40 -4.50 -3.06
N CYS A 102 -1.84 -3.46 -2.48
CA CYS A 102 -1.05 -2.53 -3.25
C CYS A 102 0.32 -3.08 -3.60
#